data_9e87dac2b7265775b8f0cb265d7d3518
#
_entry.id   9e87dac2b7265775b8f0cb265d7d3518
#
_cell.length_a   1.000
_cell.length_b   1.000
_cell.length_c   1.000
_cell.angle_alpha   90.00
_cell.angle_beta   90.00
_cell.angle_gamma   90.00
#
_symmetry.space_group_name_H-M   'P 1'
#
loop_
_entity.id
_entity.type
_entity.pdbx_description
1 polymer ?
#
loop_
_entity_poly.entity_id
_entity_poly.type
_entity_poly.pdbx_seq_one_letter_code
_entity_poly.pdbx_strand_id
1 'polypeptide(L)'
;SHDPVVAAALQAKTGKINGNFDCNTYLDIAADSTGATVYTAVKTAKEKLGASSNHAAVFWPKGAVGEKIYCLSAMAAAETAATDAANGDVPYESPSNKDLKITATVLDDGTEVALDQEQANLLNGQGVITAINANGFKLWGNNTAAYPSTTDPKDRWLAVRRFFDWDGNNFILTYFQKVDKPGNKRLIQSIVDSQNIIGNGYVARDYCAGYRLEFHAEENPITDLLDGKLTTHTYLAPYIPAEKIVNIREYDTAALEAALTGGGE
;
A
#
# COMPACT_ATOMS: atom_id res chain seq x y z
N SER A 1 -6.91 -3.73 -15.68
CA SER A 1 -7.77 -4.61 -16.52
C SER A 1 -8.87 -5.21 -15.67
N HIS A 2 -10.06 -5.39 -16.24
CA HIS A 2 -11.22 -6.05 -15.62
C HIS A 2 -11.42 -7.49 -16.10
N ASP A 3 -10.51 -8.00 -16.94
CA ASP A 3 -10.53 -9.39 -17.44
C ASP A 3 -9.90 -10.32 -16.38
N PRO A 4 -10.62 -11.37 -15.89
CA PRO A 4 -10.10 -12.30 -14.88
C PRO A 4 -8.84 -13.05 -15.31
N VAL A 5 -8.71 -13.40 -16.59
CA VAL A 5 -7.53 -14.11 -17.12
C VAL A 5 -6.30 -13.18 -17.08
N VAL A 6 -6.48 -11.93 -17.48
CA VAL A 6 -5.41 -10.91 -17.39
C VAL A 6 -5.08 -10.59 -15.94
N ALA A 7 -6.09 -10.46 -15.07
CA ALA A 7 -5.89 -10.21 -13.64
C ALA A 7 -5.08 -11.34 -12.98
N ALA A 8 -5.40 -12.60 -13.28
CA ALA A 8 -4.66 -13.75 -12.76
C ALA A 8 -3.20 -13.76 -13.28
N ALA A 9 -2.99 -13.48 -14.58
CA ALA A 9 -1.65 -13.43 -15.18
C ALA A 9 -0.80 -12.30 -14.58
N LEU A 10 -1.38 -11.12 -14.33
CA LEU A 10 -0.70 -10.01 -13.69
C LEU A 10 -0.31 -10.35 -12.24
N GLN A 11 -1.25 -10.85 -11.45
CA GLN A 11 -0.98 -11.24 -10.05
C GLN A 11 0.10 -12.34 -9.94
N ALA A 12 0.14 -13.29 -10.90
CA ALA A 12 1.18 -14.32 -10.94
C ALA A 12 2.59 -13.79 -11.22
N LYS A 13 2.69 -12.57 -11.76
CA LYS A 13 3.97 -11.94 -12.11
C LYS A 13 4.49 -10.95 -11.08
N THR A 14 3.66 -10.49 -10.14
CA THR A 14 4.00 -9.39 -9.24
C THR A 14 5.20 -9.67 -8.33
N GLY A 15 5.39 -10.91 -7.87
CA GLY A 15 6.55 -11.30 -7.05
C GLY A 15 7.72 -11.88 -7.83
N LYS A 16 7.77 -11.74 -9.17
CA LYS A 16 8.75 -12.45 -10.00
C LYS A 16 9.13 -11.70 -11.28
N ILE A 17 9.14 -10.39 -11.25
CA ILE A 17 9.64 -9.62 -12.39
C ILE A 17 11.12 -9.92 -12.58
N ASN A 18 11.48 -10.36 -13.78
CA ASN A 18 12.85 -10.82 -14.10
C ASN A 18 13.39 -11.89 -13.12
N GLY A 19 12.49 -12.66 -12.52
CA GLY A 19 12.81 -13.75 -11.60
C GLY A 19 13.09 -13.36 -10.15
N ASN A 20 13.27 -12.08 -9.84
CA ASN A 20 13.74 -11.63 -8.54
C ASN A 20 12.97 -10.44 -7.94
N PHE A 21 12.40 -9.54 -8.76
CA PHE A 21 11.87 -8.28 -8.28
C PHE A 21 10.38 -8.34 -8.00
N ASP A 22 9.98 -7.75 -6.87
CA ASP A 22 8.59 -7.55 -6.53
C ASP A 22 8.03 -6.28 -7.18
N CYS A 23 6.76 -6.33 -7.58
CA CYS A 23 6.01 -5.17 -8.04
C CYS A 23 4.55 -5.28 -7.64
N ASN A 24 3.80 -4.20 -7.79
CA ASN A 24 2.37 -4.19 -7.51
C ASN A 24 1.58 -4.07 -8.81
N THR A 25 0.41 -4.73 -8.87
CA THR A 25 -0.53 -4.61 -9.98
C THR A 25 -1.78 -3.86 -9.56
N TYR A 26 -2.29 -3.03 -10.49
CA TYR A 26 -3.52 -2.27 -10.28
C TYR A 26 -4.60 -2.81 -11.20
N LEU A 27 -5.72 -3.22 -10.63
CA LEU A 27 -6.83 -3.89 -11.29
C LEU A 27 -8.09 -3.05 -11.15
N ASP A 28 -8.87 -2.95 -12.22
CA ASP A 28 -10.18 -2.30 -12.17
C ASP A 28 -11.29 -3.36 -12.18
N ILE A 29 -12.34 -3.13 -11.42
CA ILE A 29 -13.60 -3.82 -11.59
C ILE A 29 -14.34 -3.14 -12.72
N ALA A 30 -14.92 -3.91 -13.64
CA ALA A 30 -15.75 -3.37 -14.71
C ALA A 30 -16.92 -2.58 -14.13
N ALA A 31 -17.07 -1.34 -14.59
CA ALA A 31 -18.11 -0.43 -14.12
C ALA A 31 -19.33 -0.48 -15.05
N ASP A 32 -19.80 -1.70 -15.32
CA ASP A 32 -20.93 -2.01 -16.19
C ASP A 32 -21.70 -3.26 -15.68
N SER A 33 -22.62 -3.79 -16.48
CA SER A 33 -23.41 -4.98 -16.14
C SER A 33 -22.59 -6.27 -16.03
N THR A 34 -21.36 -6.32 -16.56
CA THR A 34 -20.46 -7.49 -16.46
C THR A 34 -19.70 -7.52 -15.12
N GLY A 35 -19.53 -6.36 -14.48
CA GLY A 35 -18.89 -6.17 -13.19
C GLY A 35 -19.86 -5.64 -12.14
N ALA A 36 -19.81 -4.34 -11.85
CA ALA A 36 -20.64 -3.70 -10.84
C ALA A 36 -21.14 -2.33 -11.29
N THR A 37 -22.47 -2.12 -11.25
CA THR A 37 -23.10 -0.81 -11.47
C THR A 37 -23.51 -0.11 -10.17
N VAL A 38 -23.46 -0.83 -9.06
CA VAL A 38 -23.74 -0.31 -7.72
C VAL A 38 -22.69 -0.81 -6.72
N TYR A 39 -22.41 -0.01 -5.70
CA TYR A 39 -21.34 -0.32 -4.72
C TYR A 39 -21.57 -1.64 -3.97
N THR A 40 -22.81 -2.08 -3.77
CA THR A 40 -23.15 -3.35 -3.11
C THR A 40 -22.75 -4.58 -3.92
N ALA A 41 -22.64 -4.47 -5.25
CA ALA A 41 -22.26 -5.55 -6.15
C ALA A 41 -20.73 -5.70 -6.29
N VAL A 42 -19.95 -4.71 -5.86
CA VAL A 42 -18.51 -4.63 -6.07
C VAL A 42 -17.75 -5.78 -5.44
N LYS A 43 -18.17 -6.25 -4.24
CA LYS A 43 -17.57 -7.43 -3.59
C LYS A 43 -17.63 -8.66 -4.49
N THR A 44 -18.83 -8.98 -5.00
CA THR A 44 -19.04 -10.12 -5.88
C THR A 44 -18.26 -9.99 -7.19
N ALA A 45 -18.16 -8.77 -7.73
CA ALA A 45 -17.36 -8.49 -8.93
C ALA A 45 -15.86 -8.66 -8.66
N LYS A 46 -15.34 -8.24 -7.50
CA LYS A 46 -13.96 -8.50 -7.07
C LYS A 46 -13.66 -10.01 -6.97
N GLU A 47 -14.58 -10.78 -6.39
CA GLU A 47 -14.46 -12.24 -6.28
C GLU A 47 -14.42 -12.90 -7.66
N LYS A 48 -15.28 -12.48 -8.60
CA LYS A 48 -15.26 -12.95 -9.99
C LYS A 48 -13.98 -12.59 -10.73
N LEU A 49 -13.41 -11.42 -10.46
CA LEU A 49 -12.13 -10.99 -11.02
C LEU A 49 -10.95 -11.83 -10.50
N GLY A 50 -11.13 -12.54 -9.37
CA GLY A 50 -10.07 -13.32 -8.74
C GLY A 50 -8.97 -12.46 -8.11
N ALA A 51 -9.27 -11.21 -7.77
CA ALA A 51 -8.31 -10.27 -7.19
C ALA A 51 -8.16 -10.51 -5.69
N SER A 52 -7.07 -11.18 -5.29
CA SER A 52 -6.81 -11.61 -3.90
C SER A 52 -5.34 -11.49 -3.46
N SER A 53 -4.44 -11.02 -4.34
CA SER A 53 -3.02 -10.88 -4.02
C SER A 53 -2.76 -9.68 -3.10
N ASN A 54 -1.81 -9.84 -2.18
CA ASN A 54 -1.26 -8.74 -1.37
C ASN A 54 -0.40 -7.75 -2.20
N HIS A 55 0.00 -8.13 -3.43
CA HIS A 55 0.66 -7.26 -4.40
C HIS A 55 -0.32 -6.66 -5.42
N ALA A 56 -1.62 -6.75 -5.17
CA ALA A 56 -2.64 -6.16 -6.03
C ALA A 56 -3.44 -5.09 -5.30
N ALA A 57 -3.82 -4.04 -6.01
CA ALA A 57 -4.81 -3.06 -5.60
C ALA A 57 -5.99 -3.10 -6.57
N VAL A 58 -7.21 -3.00 -6.06
CA VAL A 58 -8.45 -3.09 -6.84
C VAL A 58 -9.19 -1.77 -6.76
N PHE A 59 -9.68 -1.29 -7.89
CA PHE A 59 -10.30 0.01 -8.04
C PHE A 59 -11.71 -0.07 -8.62
N TRP A 60 -12.60 0.78 -8.15
CA TRP A 60 -13.94 1.00 -8.65
C TRP A 60 -14.50 2.34 -8.10
N PRO A 61 -15.29 3.11 -8.84
CA PRO A 61 -15.66 2.97 -10.25
C PRO A 61 -14.60 3.59 -11.18
N LYS A 62 -14.99 4.22 -12.30
CA LYS A 62 -14.11 5.02 -13.16
C LYS A 62 -14.15 6.49 -12.78
N GLY A 63 -13.16 7.25 -13.23
CA GLY A 63 -13.11 8.70 -13.09
C GLY A 63 -13.34 9.39 -14.44
N ALA A 64 -14.12 10.48 -14.42
CA ALA A 64 -14.33 11.34 -15.60
C ALA A 64 -13.46 12.61 -15.49
N VAL A 65 -12.93 13.06 -16.64
CA VAL A 65 -12.28 14.35 -16.80
C VAL A 65 -12.95 15.04 -17.99
N GLY A 66 -13.91 15.93 -17.72
CA GLY A 66 -14.82 16.42 -18.73
C GLY A 66 -15.63 15.27 -19.34
N GLU A 67 -15.60 15.13 -20.66
CA GLU A 67 -16.31 14.07 -21.39
C GLU A 67 -15.54 12.74 -21.48
N LYS A 68 -14.30 12.69 -21.01
CA LYS A 68 -13.45 11.49 -21.10
C LYS A 68 -13.52 10.67 -19.84
N ILE A 69 -13.67 9.36 -20.00
CA ILE A 69 -13.73 8.39 -18.91
C ILE A 69 -12.42 7.61 -18.87
N TYR A 70 -11.85 7.48 -17.69
CA TYR A 70 -10.60 6.78 -17.44
C TYR A 70 -10.75 5.73 -16.32
N CYS A 71 -9.94 4.68 -16.40
CA CYS A 71 -9.81 3.73 -15.30
C CYS A 71 -9.25 4.41 -14.06
N LEU A 72 -9.87 4.18 -12.89
CA LEU A 72 -9.41 4.75 -11.64
C LEU A 72 -8.00 4.24 -11.26
N SER A 73 -7.66 3.00 -11.65
CA SER A 73 -6.32 2.43 -11.47
C SER A 73 -5.22 3.28 -12.13
N ALA A 74 -5.48 3.82 -13.32
CA ALA A 74 -4.50 4.67 -14.02
C ALA A 74 -4.28 6.01 -13.31
N MET A 75 -5.36 6.60 -12.79
CA MET A 75 -5.30 7.83 -12.00
C MET A 75 -4.59 7.59 -10.65
N ALA A 76 -4.92 6.49 -9.99
CA ALA A 76 -4.27 6.07 -8.75
C ALA A 76 -2.79 5.79 -8.96
N ALA A 77 -2.39 5.20 -10.08
CA ALA A 77 -0.98 4.98 -10.41
C ALA A 77 -0.22 6.30 -10.59
N ALA A 78 -0.84 7.28 -11.25
CA ALA A 78 -0.26 8.62 -11.42
C ALA A 78 -0.11 9.34 -10.06
N GLU A 79 -1.14 9.27 -9.21
CA GLU A 79 -1.09 9.87 -7.86
C GLU A 79 -0.08 9.17 -6.96
N THR A 80 0.02 7.84 -7.07
CA THR A 80 1.05 7.05 -6.37
C THR A 80 2.46 7.49 -6.78
N ALA A 81 2.71 7.62 -8.07
CA ALA A 81 4.01 8.08 -8.57
C ALA A 81 4.32 9.52 -8.15
N ALA A 82 3.32 10.40 -8.14
CA ALA A 82 3.48 11.78 -7.67
C ALA A 82 3.80 11.84 -6.17
N THR A 83 3.13 11.02 -5.36
CA THR A 83 3.38 10.90 -3.92
C THR A 83 4.79 10.37 -3.65
N ASP A 84 5.21 9.31 -4.34
CA ASP A 84 6.56 8.77 -4.20
C ASP A 84 7.63 9.78 -4.60
N ALA A 85 7.45 10.49 -5.73
CA ALA A 85 8.38 11.52 -6.19
C ALA A 85 8.50 12.68 -5.20
N ALA A 86 7.40 13.10 -4.57
CA ALA A 86 7.43 14.12 -3.51
C ALA A 86 8.21 13.66 -2.27
N ASN A 87 8.28 12.34 -2.05
CA ASN A 87 8.96 11.69 -0.93
C ASN A 87 10.37 11.18 -1.29
N GLY A 88 10.97 11.69 -2.37
CA GLY A 88 12.31 11.29 -2.83
C GLY A 88 12.36 9.87 -3.36
N ASP A 89 11.32 9.44 -4.06
CA ASP A 89 11.12 8.10 -4.65
C ASP A 89 11.01 6.97 -3.62
N VAL A 90 10.60 7.30 -2.39
CA VAL A 90 10.38 6.33 -1.30
C VAL A 90 8.88 6.14 -1.05
N PRO A 91 8.34 4.91 -1.22
CA PRO A 91 6.90 4.65 -1.14
C PRO A 91 6.39 4.40 0.29
N TYR A 92 6.78 5.22 1.25
CA TYR A 92 6.36 5.06 2.65
C TYR A 92 4.99 5.69 2.95
N GLU A 93 4.55 6.63 2.12
CA GLU A 93 3.29 7.33 2.29
C GLU A 93 2.18 6.74 1.42
N SER A 94 0.96 6.69 1.95
CA SER A 94 -0.21 6.24 1.19
C SER A 94 -0.67 7.30 0.18
N PRO A 95 -1.04 6.93 -1.05
CA PRO A 95 -1.70 7.83 -2.00
C PRO A 95 -3.17 8.10 -1.64
N SER A 96 -3.73 7.44 -0.64
CA SER A 96 -5.09 7.68 -0.17
C SER A 96 -5.24 9.10 0.40
N ASN A 97 -6.41 9.69 0.22
CA ASN A 97 -6.73 11.07 0.61
C ASN A 97 -5.95 12.16 -0.15
N LYS A 98 -5.28 11.81 -1.24
CA LYS A 98 -4.66 12.77 -2.18
C LYS A 98 -5.68 13.22 -3.23
N ASP A 99 -5.46 14.41 -3.78
CA ASP A 99 -6.37 15.03 -4.73
C ASP A 99 -6.34 14.35 -6.10
N LEU A 100 -7.51 13.94 -6.57
CA LEU A 100 -7.68 13.45 -7.94
C LEU A 100 -8.24 14.54 -8.84
N LYS A 101 -7.61 14.76 -9.99
CA LYS A 101 -8.05 15.74 -10.98
C LYS A 101 -9.18 15.17 -11.86
N ILE A 102 -10.28 14.77 -11.23
CA ILE A 102 -11.49 14.27 -11.89
C ILE A 102 -12.67 15.18 -11.63
N THR A 103 -13.64 15.16 -12.55
CA THR A 103 -14.87 15.96 -12.45
C THR A 103 -16.03 15.17 -11.85
N ALA A 104 -16.02 13.84 -12.02
CA ALA A 104 -17.01 12.93 -11.46
C ALA A 104 -16.43 11.50 -11.35
N THR A 105 -17.04 10.69 -10.50
CA THR A 105 -16.92 9.22 -10.52
C THR A 105 -18.08 8.66 -11.32
N VAL A 106 -17.80 7.76 -12.28
CA VAL A 106 -18.77 7.32 -13.29
C VAL A 106 -18.69 5.83 -13.60
N LEU A 107 -19.76 5.28 -14.15
CA LEU A 107 -19.78 3.99 -14.84
C LEU A 107 -19.23 4.09 -16.26
N ASP A 108 -19.18 2.98 -16.97
CA ASP A 108 -18.65 2.88 -18.33
C ASP A 108 -19.49 3.67 -19.35
N ASP A 109 -20.78 3.83 -19.08
CA ASP A 109 -21.74 4.60 -19.89
C ASP A 109 -21.79 6.10 -19.54
N GLY A 110 -20.97 6.54 -18.58
CA GLY A 110 -20.97 7.92 -18.10
C GLY A 110 -21.98 8.22 -16.97
N THR A 111 -22.75 7.23 -16.56
CA THR A 111 -23.67 7.41 -15.41
C THR A 111 -22.87 7.73 -14.15
N GLU A 112 -23.22 8.82 -13.49
CA GLU A 112 -22.53 9.27 -12.27
C GLU A 112 -22.77 8.31 -11.11
N VAL A 113 -21.70 8.02 -10.36
CA VAL A 113 -21.71 7.22 -9.13
C VAL A 113 -21.23 8.10 -7.99
N ALA A 114 -22.14 8.76 -7.29
CA ALA A 114 -21.81 9.53 -6.09
C ALA A 114 -21.77 8.60 -4.87
N LEU A 115 -20.59 8.45 -4.26
CA LEU A 115 -20.40 7.69 -3.04
C LEU A 115 -20.30 8.63 -1.84
N ASP A 116 -21.07 8.34 -0.79
CA ASP A 116 -20.82 8.91 0.52
C ASP A 116 -19.67 8.20 1.24
N GLN A 117 -19.27 8.74 2.38
CA GLN A 117 -18.14 8.20 3.15
C GLN A 117 -18.41 6.79 3.70
N GLU A 118 -19.67 6.47 4.05
CA GLU A 118 -20.02 5.14 4.58
C GLU A 118 -19.92 4.08 3.48
N GLN A 119 -20.44 4.38 2.29
CA GLN A 119 -20.36 3.53 1.11
C GLN A 119 -18.91 3.32 0.67
N ALA A 120 -18.09 4.37 0.67
CA ALA A 120 -16.67 4.29 0.36
C ALA A 120 -15.91 3.46 1.40
N ASN A 121 -16.22 3.61 2.69
CA ASN A 121 -15.62 2.81 3.75
C ASN A 121 -16.04 1.34 3.67
N LEU A 122 -17.27 1.04 3.22
CA LEU A 122 -17.71 -0.34 2.96
C LEU A 122 -16.87 -0.96 1.84
N LEU A 123 -16.58 -0.23 0.76
CA LEU A 123 -15.70 -0.69 -0.31
C LEU A 123 -14.28 -0.93 0.20
N ASN A 124 -13.73 0.00 0.98
CA ASN A 124 -12.41 -0.16 1.60
C ASN A 124 -12.36 -1.38 2.53
N GLY A 125 -13.44 -1.64 3.27
CA GLY A 125 -13.61 -2.85 4.09
C GLY A 125 -13.59 -4.16 3.29
N GLN A 126 -13.74 -4.07 1.97
CA GLN A 126 -13.67 -5.21 1.02
C GLN A 126 -12.36 -5.22 0.22
N GLY A 127 -11.39 -4.36 0.55
CA GLY A 127 -10.12 -4.23 -0.17
C GLY A 127 -10.30 -3.64 -1.57
N VAL A 128 -11.21 -2.67 -1.72
CA VAL A 128 -11.43 -1.93 -2.96
C VAL A 128 -11.19 -0.45 -2.70
N ILE A 129 -10.37 0.15 -3.53
CA ILE A 129 -10.03 1.56 -3.50
C ILE A 129 -11.00 2.31 -4.41
N THR A 130 -11.48 3.45 -3.95
CA THR A 130 -12.46 4.27 -4.67
C THR A 130 -12.04 5.74 -4.68
N ALA A 131 -12.91 6.61 -5.12
CA ALA A 131 -12.77 8.06 -4.98
C ALA A 131 -14.02 8.64 -4.34
N ILE A 132 -13.82 9.63 -3.46
CA ILE A 132 -14.91 10.38 -2.82
C ILE A 132 -14.74 11.87 -3.09
N ASN A 133 -15.86 12.59 -3.09
CA ASN A 133 -15.85 14.06 -3.13
C ASN A 133 -15.88 14.61 -1.70
N ALA A 134 -14.72 15.06 -1.22
CA ALA A 134 -14.58 15.71 0.08
C ALA A 134 -13.83 17.05 -0.13
N ASN A 135 -14.58 18.06 -0.58
CA ASN A 135 -14.05 19.35 -1.01
C ASN A 135 -13.03 19.20 -2.17
N GLY A 136 -13.46 18.51 -3.23
CA GLY A 136 -12.65 17.98 -4.33
C GLY A 136 -12.58 16.45 -4.27
N PHE A 137 -12.34 15.82 -5.43
CA PHE A 137 -12.21 14.37 -5.48
C PHE A 137 -10.88 13.92 -4.87
N LYS A 138 -10.96 12.91 -4.03
CA LYS A 138 -9.79 12.31 -3.38
C LYS A 138 -9.79 10.81 -3.61
N LEU A 139 -8.60 10.25 -3.82
CA LEU A 139 -8.42 8.80 -3.78
C LEU A 139 -8.72 8.29 -2.37
N TRP A 140 -9.49 7.20 -2.25
CA TRP A 140 -9.96 6.72 -0.96
C TRP A 140 -9.81 5.22 -0.80
N GLY A 141 -8.83 4.81 0.00
CA GLY A 141 -8.55 3.42 0.35
C GLY A 141 -7.06 3.11 0.48
N ASN A 142 -6.75 2.22 1.43
CA ASN A 142 -5.38 1.84 1.80
C ASN A 142 -5.12 0.34 1.70
N ASN A 143 -6.16 -0.48 1.46
CA ASN A 143 -6.06 -1.92 1.56
C ASN A 143 -5.63 -2.55 0.23
N THR A 144 -4.83 -3.62 0.31
CA THR A 144 -4.54 -4.49 -0.84
C THR A 144 -5.75 -5.35 -1.20
N ALA A 145 -5.69 -6.03 -2.35
CA ALA A 145 -6.72 -6.97 -2.76
C ALA A 145 -6.87 -8.18 -1.82
N ALA A 146 -5.83 -8.52 -1.05
CA ALA A 146 -5.87 -9.61 -0.08
C ALA A 146 -6.78 -9.32 1.13
N TYR A 147 -7.07 -8.05 1.41
CA TYR A 147 -8.00 -7.68 2.48
C TYR A 147 -9.47 -7.94 2.04
N PRO A 148 -10.37 -8.45 2.91
CA PRO A 148 -10.21 -8.71 4.34
C PRO A 148 -9.70 -10.13 4.68
N SER A 149 -9.29 -10.95 3.71
CA SER A 149 -8.80 -12.31 3.97
C SER A 149 -7.52 -12.35 4.80
N THR A 150 -6.70 -11.31 4.72
CA THR A 150 -5.55 -11.10 5.60
C THR A 150 -5.71 -9.82 6.41
N THR A 151 -5.25 -9.86 7.66
CA THR A 151 -5.16 -8.69 8.57
C THR A 151 -3.72 -8.39 8.96
N ASP A 152 -2.74 -9.17 8.46
CA ASP A 152 -1.33 -8.91 8.66
C ASP A 152 -0.98 -7.51 8.12
N PRO A 153 -0.41 -6.62 8.94
CA PRO A 153 -0.10 -5.24 8.53
C PRO A 153 0.74 -5.15 7.26
N LYS A 154 1.68 -6.09 7.05
CA LYS A 154 2.53 -6.14 5.87
C LYS A 154 1.74 -6.41 4.59
N ASP A 155 0.71 -7.27 4.67
CA ASP A 155 -0.03 -7.76 3.51
C ASP A 155 -1.35 -7.00 3.29
N ARG A 156 -1.88 -6.37 4.36
CA ARG A 156 -3.10 -5.59 4.31
C ARG A 156 -2.89 -4.20 3.68
N TRP A 157 -1.88 -3.46 4.15
CA TRP A 157 -1.71 -2.06 3.81
C TRP A 157 -0.90 -1.88 2.53
N LEU A 158 -1.48 -1.25 1.51
CA LEU A 158 -0.83 -1.08 0.20
C LEU A 158 0.51 -0.33 0.30
N ALA A 159 0.57 0.78 1.07
CA ALA A 159 1.81 1.53 1.23
C ALA A 159 2.87 0.72 1.98
N VAL A 160 2.48 -0.03 3.03
CA VAL A 160 3.39 -0.91 3.78
C VAL A 160 3.93 -2.00 2.87
N ARG A 161 3.07 -2.68 2.09
CA ARG A 161 3.50 -3.71 1.13
C ARG A 161 4.48 -3.13 0.11
N ARG A 162 4.17 -1.99 -0.47
CA ARG A 162 5.03 -1.30 -1.44
C ARG A 162 6.39 -0.93 -0.84
N PHE A 163 6.44 -0.51 0.42
CA PHE A 163 7.69 -0.19 1.10
C PHE A 163 8.56 -1.44 1.32
N PHE A 164 7.96 -2.57 1.69
CA PHE A 164 8.67 -3.86 1.76
C PHE A 164 9.21 -4.29 0.40
N ASP A 165 8.42 -4.18 -0.67
CA ASP A 165 8.83 -4.52 -2.03
C ASP A 165 9.97 -3.62 -2.52
N TRP A 166 9.87 -2.33 -2.23
CA TRP A 166 10.90 -1.34 -2.58
C TRP A 166 12.22 -1.60 -1.85
N ASP A 167 12.18 -1.87 -0.55
CA ASP A 167 13.37 -2.22 0.23
C ASP A 167 14.00 -3.52 -0.25
N GLY A 168 13.19 -4.56 -0.49
CA GLY A 168 13.65 -5.83 -1.03
C GLY A 168 14.31 -5.69 -2.41
N ASN A 169 13.72 -4.92 -3.31
CA ASN A 169 14.27 -4.64 -4.63
C ASN A 169 15.60 -3.86 -4.53
N ASN A 170 15.68 -2.88 -3.64
CA ASN A 170 16.92 -2.14 -3.39
C ASN A 170 18.01 -3.03 -2.78
N PHE A 171 17.66 -3.95 -1.88
CA PHE A 171 18.58 -4.94 -1.34
C PHE A 171 19.19 -5.81 -2.46
N ILE A 172 18.34 -6.33 -3.36
CA ILE A 172 18.80 -7.12 -4.51
C ILE A 172 19.76 -6.30 -5.37
N LEU A 173 19.40 -5.09 -5.76
CA LEU A 173 20.24 -4.24 -6.60
C LEU A 173 21.57 -3.88 -5.92
N THR A 174 21.55 -3.61 -4.62
CA THR A 174 22.73 -3.21 -3.85
C THR A 174 23.73 -4.36 -3.71
N TYR A 175 23.22 -5.58 -3.44
CA TYR A 175 24.07 -6.71 -3.11
C TYR A 175 24.26 -7.72 -4.24
N PHE A 176 23.66 -7.53 -5.40
CA PHE A 176 23.82 -8.42 -6.55
C PHE A 176 25.29 -8.66 -6.90
N GLN A 177 26.13 -7.64 -6.83
CA GLN A 177 27.58 -7.73 -7.07
C GLN A 177 28.34 -8.54 -6.00
N LYS A 178 27.71 -8.91 -4.89
CA LYS A 178 28.29 -9.76 -3.85
C LYS A 178 28.01 -11.25 -4.08
N VAL A 179 27.12 -11.60 -4.98
CA VAL A 179 26.86 -12.98 -5.40
C VAL A 179 28.13 -13.56 -6.01
N ASP A 180 28.37 -14.84 -5.79
CA ASP A 180 29.58 -15.59 -6.20
C ASP A 180 30.91 -15.13 -5.55
N LYS A 181 30.86 -14.21 -4.58
CA LYS A 181 32.01 -13.88 -3.75
C LYS A 181 32.22 -14.94 -2.65
N PRO A 182 33.46 -15.16 -2.15
CA PRO A 182 33.68 -16.07 -1.05
C PRO A 182 32.79 -15.73 0.16
N GLY A 183 31.90 -16.66 0.56
CA GLY A 183 30.93 -16.52 1.65
C GLY A 183 31.56 -16.59 3.04
N ASN A 184 32.52 -15.72 3.33
CA ASN A 184 33.20 -15.67 4.62
C ASN A 184 32.51 -14.70 5.60
N LYS A 185 32.89 -14.79 6.88
CA LYS A 185 32.35 -13.94 7.95
C LYS A 185 32.45 -12.44 7.62
N ARG A 186 33.52 -12.01 6.94
CA ARG A 186 33.73 -10.61 6.57
C ARG A 186 32.72 -10.13 5.53
N LEU A 187 32.34 -10.98 4.57
CA LEU A 187 31.31 -10.67 3.58
C LEU A 187 29.96 -10.50 4.27
N ILE A 188 29.58 -11.47 5.12
CA ILE A 188 28.31 -11.42 5.89
C ILE A 188 28.24 -10.15 6.71
N GLN A 189 29.27 -9.86 7.51
CA GLN A 189 29.32 -8.66 8.34
C GLN A 189 29.22 -7.38 7.50
N SER A 190 29.92 -7.33 6.36
CA SER A 190 29.85 -6.18 5.44
C SER A 190 28.44 -5.93 4.90
N ILE A 191 27.66 -6.99 4.60
CA ILE A 191 26.28 -6.86 4.15
C ILE A 191 25.39 -6.34 5.30
N VAL A 192 25.49 -6.97 6.47
CA VAL A 192 24.71 -6.61 7.65
C VAL A 192 24.96 -5.16 8.06
N ASP A 193 26.22 -4.76 8.20
CA ASP A 193 26.59 -3.40 8.64
C ASP A 193 26.14 -2.35 7.61
N SER A 194 26.41 -2.58 6.32
CA SER A 194 26.03 -1.60 5.29
C SER A 194 24.51 -1.44 5.15
N GLN A 195 23.76 -2.54 5.25
CA GLN A 195 22.30 -2.45 5.17
C GLN A 195 21.70 -1.78 6.42
N ASN A 196 22.26 -2.03 7.60
CA ASN A 196 21.83 -1.36 8.82
C ASN A 196 22.12 0.15 8.78
N ILE A 197 23.20 0.59 8.15
CA ILE A 197 23.48 2.02 7.92
C ILE A 197 22.38 2.63 7.02
N ILE A 198 22.00 1.94 5.94
CA ILE A 198 20.91 2.38 5.05
C ILE A 198 19.60 2.45 5.82
N GLY A 199 19.25 1.38 6.55
CA GLY A 199 18.03 1.31 7.36
C GLY A 199 17.95 2.36 8.47
N ASN A 200 19.06 2.66 9.14
CA ASN A 200 19.14 3.77 10.10
C ASN A 200 18.86 5.11 9.43
N GLY A 201 19.25 5.26 8.16
CA GLY A 201 18.89 6.43 7.34
C GLY A 201 17.40 6.54 7.06
N TYR A 202 16.67 5.43 6.93
CA TYR A 202 15.20 5.42 6.80
C TYR A 202 14.53 5.84 8.11
N VAL A 203 15.00 5.33 9.24
CA VAL A 203 14.49 5.71 10.58
C VAL A 203 14.77 7.19 10.86
N ALA A 204 15.97 7.69 10.55
CA ALA A 204 16.33 9.09 10.77
C ALA A 204 15.51 10.08 9.92
N ARG A 205 14.95 9.62 8.79
CA ARG A 205 14.05 10.41 7.94
C ARG A 205 12.58 10.18 8.23
N ASP A 206 12.27 9.41 9.26
CA ASP A 206 10.90 9.09 9.70
C ASP A 206 10.07 8.32 8.66
N TYR A 207 10.74 7.50 7.82
CA TYR A 207 10.05 6.63 6.86
C TYR A 207 9.50 5.36 7.52
N CYS A 208 10.14 4.91 8.60
CA CYS A 208 9.70 3.76 9.41
C CYS A 208 10.13 3.93 10.86
N ALA A 209 9.45 3.22 11.76
CA ALA A 209 9.73 3.23 13.19
C ALA A 209 11.00 2.44 13.55
N GLY A 210 11.41 1.49 12.71
CA GLY A 210 12.60 0.67 12.96
C GLY A 210 13.03 -0.11 11.74
N TYR A 211 14.34 -0.35 11.64
CA TYR A 211 14.97 -1.17 10.63
C TYR A 211 16.14 -1.95 11.24
N ARG A 212 16.23 -3.24 10.94
CA ARG A 212 17.31 -4.09 11.42
C ARG A 212 17.50 -5.27 10.48
N LEU A 213 18.72 -5.46 9.95
CA LEU A 213 19.14 -6.67 9.26
C LEU A 213 20.02 -7.50 10.19
N GLU A 214 19.74 -8.77 10.31
CA GLU A 214 20.49 -9.72 11.13
C GLU A 214 20.86 -10.98 10.36
N PHE A 215 21.98 -11.61 10.78
CA PHE A 215 22.36 -12.93 10.35
C PHE A 215 22.21 -13.89 11.53
N HIS A 216 21.30 -14.84 11.41
CA HIS A 216 21.03 -15.84 12.43
C HIS A 216 21.69 -17.16 12.09
N ALA A 217 22.50 -17.69 13.02
CA ALA A 217 23.23 -18.95 12.79
C ALA A 217 22.27 -20.14 12.64
N GLU A 218 21.14 -20.11 13.34
CA GLU A 218 20.08 -21.14 13.26
C GLU A 218 19.36 -21.18 11.92
N GLU A 219 19.33 -20.08 11.18
CA GLU A 219 18.75 -19.99 9.82
C GLU A 219 19.77 -20.34 8.73
N ASN A 220 21.02 -20.56 9.10
CA ASN A 220 22.14 -20.84 8.21
C ASN A 220 22.88 -22.15 8.60
N PRO A 221 22.18 -23.30 8.54
CA PRO A 221 22.79 -24.58 8.83
C PRO A 221 23.95 -24.85 7.88
N ILE A 222 24.90 -25.68 8.31
CA ILE A 222 26.09 -25.99 7.52
C ILE A 222 25.76 -26.56 6.13
N THR A 223 24.67 -27.27 5.98
CA THR A 223 24.19 -27.79 4.69
C THR A 223 23.89 -26.66 3.70
N ASP A 224 23.18 -25.63 4.13
CA ASP A 224 22.84 -24.45 3.30
C ASP A 224 24.12 -23.67 2.93
N LEU A 225 25.03 -23.51 3.90
CA LEU A 225 26.30 -22.82 3.66
C LEU A 225 27.20 -23.59 2.66
N LEU A 226 27.19 -24.93 2.70
CA LEU A 226 27.91 -25.76 1.74
C LEU A 226 27.28 -25.68 0.34
N ASP A 227 25.98 -25.45 0.24
CA ASP A 227 25.29 -25.22 -1.02
C ASP A 227 25.41 -23.75 -1.50
N GLY A 228 26.20 -22.92 -0.79
CA GLY A 228 26.41 -21.50 -1.13
C GLY A 228 25.24 -20.57 -0.77
N LYS A 229 24.28 -21.03 0.04
CA LYS A 229 23.12 -20.25 0.44
C LYS A 229 23.41 -19.49 1.75
N LEU A 230 23.25 -18.16 1.72
CA LEU A 230 23.31 -17.28 2.87
C LEU A 230 21.95 -16.64 3.08
N THR A 231 21.40 -16.80 4.28
CA THR A 231 20.10 -16.22 4.68
C THR A 231 20.33 -15.10 5.67
N THR A 232 19.72 -13.95 5.41
CA THR A 232 19.66 -12.81 6.33
C THR A 232 18.21 -12.47 6.62
N HIS A 233 17.93 -11.92 7.80
CA HIS A 233 16.59 -11.56 8.23
C HIS A 233 16.46 -10.05 8.39
N THR A 234 15.53 -9.45 7.65
CA THR A 234 15.21 -8.02 7.76
C THR A 234 13.99 -7.82 8.63
N TYR A 235 14.14 -7.05 9.70
CA TYR A 235 13.05 -6.55 10.53
C TYR A 235 12.79 -5.10 10.15
N LEU A 236 11.63 -4.85 9.54
CA LEU A 236 11.22 -3.54 9.04
C LEU A 236 9.86 -3.19 9.63
N ALA A 237 9.74 -2.00 10.19
CA ALA A 237 8.52 -1.52 10.85
C ALA A 237 8.02 -0.20 10.21
N PRO A 238 7.40 -0.26 9.00
CA PRO A 238 6.79 0.91 8.40
C PRO A 238 5.65 1.46 9.25
N TYR A 239 5.40 2.77 9.16
CA TYR A 239 4.22 3.35 9.79
C TYR A 239 2.95 2.92 9.07
N ILE A 240 1.92 2.58 9.85
CA ILE A 240 0.60 2.21 9.33
C ILE A 240 -0.19 3.49 9.09
N PRO A 241 -0.90 3.63 7.94
CA PRO A 241 -1.76 4.77 7.68
C PRO A 241 -2.82 4.96 8.77
N ALA A 242 -3.00 6.19 9.26
CA ALA A 242 -4.03 6.54 10.23
C ALA A 242 -5.41 6.58 9.54
N GLU A 243 -6.04 5.41 9.37
CA GLU A 243 -7.30 5.24 8.64
C GLU A 243 -8.49 5.87 9.36
N LYS A 244 -8.43 5.98 10.70
CA LYS A 244 -9.51 6.54 11.51
C LYS A 244 -8.95 7.37 12.65
N ILE A 245 -9.36 8.64 12.68
CA ILE A 245 -9.05 9.55 13.79
C ILE A 245 -10.34 9.83 14.57
N VAL A 246 -10.38 9.47 15.85
CA VAL A 246 -11.53 9.69 16.73
C VAL A 246 -11.20 10.79 17.73
N ASN A 247 -12.02 11.82 17.75
CA ASN A 247 -11.95 12.88 18.75
C ASN A 247 -13.16 12.78 19.69
N ILE A 248 -12.92 12.44 20.96
CA ILE A 248 -13.92 12.44 22.01
C ILE A 248 -13.97 13.86 22.60
N ARG A 249 -15.14 14.47 22.59
CA ARG A 249 -15.35 15.82 23.14
C ARG A 249 -16.13 15.70 24.42
N GLU A 250 -15.55 16.22 25.48
CA GLU A 250 -16.19 16.30 26.79
C GLU A 250 -16.40 17.78 27.18
N TYR A 251 -17.46 18.05 27.87
CA TYR A 251 -17.71 19.39 28.41
C TYR A 251 -16.87 19.56 29.69
N ASP A 252 -15.98 20.54 29.72
CA ASP A 252 -15.14 20.84 30.86
C ASP A 252 -15.90 21.75 31.85
N THR A 253 -16.56 21.11 32.80
CA THR A 253 -17.30 21.80 33.86
C THR A 253 -16.37 22.53 34.83
N ALA A 254 -15.17 22.03 35.07
CA ALA A 254 -14.21 22.65 35.98
C ALA A 254 -13.66 23.96 35.41
N ALA A 255 -13.37 24.01 34.10
CA ALA A 255 -12.96 25.23 33.43
C ALA A 255 -14.08 26.29 33.44
N LEU A 256 -15.35 25.87 33.26
CA LEU A 256 -16.49 26.78 33.36
C LEU A 256 -16.68 27.34 34.79
N GLU A 257 -16.59 26.47 35.80
CA GLU A 257 -16.71 26.85 37.19
C GLU A 257 -15.62 27.87 37.57
N ALA A 258 -14.38 27.60 37.21
CA ALA A 258 -13.24 28.52 37.44
C ALA A 258 -13.46 29.89 36.78
N ALA A 259 -13.99 29.89 35.53
CA ALA A 259 -14.26 31.12 34.82
C ALA A 259 -15.41 31.95 35.41
N LEU A 260 -16.43 31.30 35.97
CA LEU A 260 -17.61 31.97 36.57
C LEU A 260 -17.41 32.38 38.01
N THR A 261 -16.63 31.64 38.78
CA THR A 261 -16.35 31.92 40.21
C THR A 261 -15.17 32.83 40.44
N GLY A 262 -14.48 33.24 39.34
CA GLY A 262 -13.30 34.10 39.45
C GLY A 262 -12.19 33.38 40.25
N GLY A 263 -11.78 32.21 39.80
CA GLY A 263 -10.63 31.50 40.37
C GLY A 263 -9.38 32.37 40.27
N GLY A 264 -9.28 33.27 41.18
CA GLY A 264 -8.12 34.05 41.42
C GLY A 264 -7.33 33.43 42.56
N GLU A 265 -6.14 32.98 42.19
CA GLU A 265 -4.91 33.32 42.92
C GLU A 265 -3.77 33.07 41.95
#